data_6f009c172d7b8b7f5ff2f3d85c855a37
#
_entry.id   6f009c172d7b8b7f5ff2f3d85c855a37
#
_cell.length_a   1.000
_cell.length_b   1.000
_cell.length_c   1.000
_cell.angle_alpha   90.00
_cell.angle_beta   90.00
_cell.angle_gamma   90.00
#
_symmetry.space_group_name_H-M   'P 1'
#
loop_
_entity.id
_entity.type
_entity.pdbx_description
1 polymer ?
#
loop_
_entity_poly.entity_id
_entity_poly.type
_entity_poly.pdbx_seq_one_letter_code
_entity_poly.pdbx_strand_id
1 'polypeptide(L)'
;MLCGYGMLPCAAVGLHFEEWSSAGSLFISSLCLIVAGSVIHAITRLNEVHLRYHEGWLIACVSWVYCSLLGSIPIYFCGMDYTYVGSFFEAVAGFTTTGCSVFDINFMPKSILMWKAVSSWFGGMGILVLVVSVFPALGISGQSIASAETTGPTLEKLGEKYSDTGRFLYKVYFAFTVTEFLLLLIGPLDWYDAIITTLSSVSTGGIVITSENEALFTSTYVRFVVIIFTILSSLNYCIYFLVRKRRFKEALTYIETRVFFMIIAASTLLIALCLKITGTYSSMWQAIKDSLSQVVSFIATSGYYVCDYTEWPTFTVIILFSLLFIGGCSMSTSGSMKIMRFTVFIKLIQRGLFKQVHPRGVKAIKVDGQVIPADKVSAISTHIMLYFASFFLACIVLSFNNFDMETTITTAIGFFSNTGMAMGEAGCTGYFGMFNGFSQLFLSFIMIMGRLEMYSILLLFSRSFWMTDSANSI
;
A
#
# COMPACT_ATOMS: atom_id res chain seq x y z
N MET A 1 -11.47 16.44 -9.37
CA MET A 1 -11.88 17.30 -8.23
C MET A 1 -11.15 16.92 -6.93
N LEU A 2 -11.24 15.69 -6.40
CA LEU A 2 -10.59 15.30 -5.12
C LEU A 2 -9.09 15.57 -5.13
N CYS A 3 -8.35 15.17 -6.18
CA CYS A 3 -6.93 15.48 -6.32
C CYS A 3 -6.66 16.99 -6.28
N GLY A 4 -7.49 17.78 -6.95
CA GLY A 4 -7.37 19.24 -6.93
C GLY A 4 -7.55 19.82 -5.52
N TYR A 5 -8.56 19.38 -4.78
CA TYR A 5 -8.72 19.81 -3.38
C TYR A 5 -7.54 19.39 -2.48
N GLY A 6 -6.95 18.21 -2.72
CA GLY A 6 -5.77 17.75 -1.99
C GLY A 6 -4.50 18.55 -2.28
N MET A 7 -4.39 19.19 -3.47
CA MET A 7 -3.25 20.04 -3.83
C MET A 7 -3.28 21.40 -3.15
N LEU A 8 -4.45 21.93 -2.78
CA LEU A 8 -4.58 23.25 -2.16
C LEU A 8 -3.77 23.42 -0.86
N PRO A 9 -3.89 22.53 0.15
CA PRO A 9 -3.06 22.63 1.34
C PRO A 9 -1.56 22.51 1.04
N CYS A 10 -1.18 21.71 0.01
CA CYS A 10 0.22 21.57 -0.40
C CYS A 10 0.75 22.87 -1.02
N ALA A 11 -0.06 23.58 -1.80
CA ALA A 11 0.29 24.90 -2.32
C ALA A 11 0.46 25.93 -1.19
N ALA A 12 -0.37 25.88 -0.15
CA ALA A 12 -0.22 26.75 1.02
C ALA A 12 1.09 26.46 1.79
N VAL A 13 1.49 25.20 1.88
CA VAL A 13 2.81 24.80 2.44
C VAL A 13 3.94 25.41 1.60
N GLY A 14 3.87 25.35 0.27
CA GLY A 14 4.87 25.95 -0.61
C GLY A 14 4.99 27.46 -0.44
N LEU A 15 3.88 28.15 -0.24
CA LEU A 15 3.90 29.58 0.08
C LEU A 15 4.55 29.87 1.45
N HIS A 16 4.34 29.01 2.45
CA HIS A 16 4.95 29.13 3.77
C HIS A 16 6.48 28.97 3.74
N PHE A 17 6.99 28.09 2.88
CA PHE A 17 8.43 27.86 2.71
C PHE A 17 9.06 28.67 1.58
N GLU A 18 8.35 29.69 1.04
CA GLU A 18 8.81 30.58 -0.04
C GLU A 18 9.14 29.85 -1.37
N GLU A 19 8.55 28.69 -1.60
CA GLU A 19 8.70 27.86 -2.81
C GLU A 19 7.72 28.31 -3.91
N TRP A 20 7.86 29.52 -4.44
CA TRP A 20 6.89 30.15 -5.35
C TRP A 20 6.58 29.33 -6.61
N SER A 21 7.60 28.68 -7.20
CA SER A 21 7.43 27.90 -8.45
C SER A 21 6.56 26.66 -8.20
N SER A 22 6.90 25.85 -7.19
CA SER A 22 6.17 24.65 -6.85
C SER A 22 4.79 24.94 -6.26
N ALA A 23 4.65 26.00 -5.44
CA ALA A 23 3.36 26.46 -4.96
C ALA A 23 2.45 26.91 -6.11
N GLY A 24 2.99 27.64 -7.09
CA GLY A 24 2.27 28.07 -8.29
C GLY A 24 1.81 26.90 -9.14
N SER A 25 2.68 25.90 -9.37
CA SER A 25 2.33 24.70 -10.13
C SER A 25 1.22 23.89 -9.47
N LEU A 26 1.28 23.72 -8.15
CA LEU A 26 0.24 23.03 -7.36
C LEU A 26 -1.08 23.80 -7.38
N PHE A 27 -1.05 25.12 -7.23
CA PHE A 27 -2.26 25.94 -7.23
C PHE A 27 -2.95 25.94 -8.60
N ILE A 28 -2.20 26.15 -9.68
CA ILE A 28 -2.75 26.15 -11.05
C ILE A 28 -3.30 24.77 -11.40
N SER A 29 -2.55 23.70 -11.12
CA SER A 29 -3.01 22.32 -11.35
C SER A 29 -4.28 22.02 -10.54
N SER A 30 -4.34 22.45 -9.28
CA SER A 30 -5.52 22.32 -8.44
C SER A 30 -6.74 22.98 -9.05
N LEU A 31 -6.61 24.25 -9.43
CA LEU A 31 -7.71 25.03 -10.03
C LEU A 31 -8.21 24.38 -11.33
N CYS A 32 -7.30 24.00 -12.23
CA CYS A 32 -7.64 23.31 -13.47
C CYS A 32 -8.41 22.02 -13.21
N LEU A 33 -7.97 21.20 -12.24
CA LEU A 33 -8.61 19.93 -11.91
C LEU A 33 -9.97 20.10 -11.23
N ILE A 34 -10.14 21.12 -10.40
CA ILE A 34 -11.43 21.44 -9.78
C ILE A 34 -12.42 21.94 -10.84
N VAL A 35 -12.00 22.87 -11.71
CA VAL A 35 -12.84 23.40 -12.77
C VAL A 35 -13.22 22.32 -13.76
N ALA A 36 -12.25 21.60 -14.32
CA ALA A 36 -12.50 20.51 -15.27
C ALA A 36 -13.40 19.42 -14.66
N GLY A 37 -13.15 19.01 -13.42
CA GLY A 37 -13.98 18.03 -12.74
C GLY A 37 -15.39 18.53 -12.45
N SER A 38 -15.57 19.83 -12.16
CA SER A 38 -16.89 20.44 -11.95
C SER A 38 -17.69 20.53 -13.26
N VAL A 39 -17.01 20.88 -14.35
CA VAL A 39 -17.63 20.94 -15.71
C VAL A 39 -18.07 19.52 -16.13
N ILE A 40 -17.17 18.52 -15.99
CA ILE A 40 -17.51 17.12 -16.31
C ILE A 40 -18.70 16.67 -15.46
N HIS A 41 -18.69 16.93 -14.14
CA HIS A 41 -19.79 16.58 -13.26
C HIS A 41 -21.12 17.25 -13.66
N ALA A 42 -21.08 18.52 -14.07
CA ALA A 42 -22.25 19.24 -14.53
C ALA A 42 -22.83 18.69 -15.84
N ILE A 43 -21.95 18.29 -16.79
CA ILE A 43 -22.34 17.71 -18.07
C ILE A 43 -22.86 16.27 -17.91
N THR A 44 -22.23 15.50 -17.03
CA THR A 44 -22.53 14.06 -16.82
C THR A 44 -23.56 13.83 -15.71
N ARG A 45 -24.42 14.79 -15.39
CA ARG A 45 -25.57 14.59 -14.49
C ARG A 45 -26.49 13.53 -15.08
N LEU A 46 -26.13 12.27 -14.85
CA LEU A 46 -26.82 11.11 -15.40
C LEU A 46 -27.89 10.64 -14.39
N ASN A 47 -29.02 10.19 -14.95
CA ASN A 47 -30.02 9.39 -14.27
C ASN A 47 -29.35 8.07 -13.78
N GLU A 48 -30.01 7.36 -12.88
CA GLU A 48 -29.51 6.12 -12.28
C GLU A 48 -28.83 5.19 -13.29
N VAL A 49 -27.53 4.99 -13.15
CA VAL A 49 -26.75 4.09 -14.01
C VAL A 49 -26.48 2.82 -13.22
N HIS A 50 -26.97 1.70 -13.70
CA HIS A 50 -26.61 0.39 -13.17
C HIS A 50 -25.26 -0.05 -13.77
N LEU A 51 -24.20 0.04 -12.96
CA LEU A 51 -22.88 -0.44 -13.38
C LEU A 51 -22.85 -1.96 -13.39
N ARG A 52 -22.36 -2.52 -14.49
CA ARG A 52 -22.06 -3.95 -14.61
C ARG A 52 -20.76 -4.30 -13.87
N TYR A 53 -20.61 -5.57 -13.48
CA TYR A 53 -19.46 -6.04 -12.69
C TYR A 53 -18.10 -5.74 -13.37
N HIS A 54 -17.99 -5.97 -14.69
CA HIS A 54 -16.76 -5.69 -15.44
C HIS A 54 -16.44 -4.18 -15.58
N GLU A 55 -17.47 -3.32 -15.62
CA GLU A 55 -17.28 -1.86 -15.64
C GLU A 55 -16.67 -1.36 -14.35
N GLY A 56 -17.00 -1.97 -13.21
CA GLY A 56 -16.39 -1.66 -11.91
C GLY A 56 -14.88 -1.91 -11.90
N TRP A 57 -14.43 -3.03 -12.48
CA TRP A 57 -13.01 -3.34 -12.62
C TRP A 57 -12.28 -2.34 -13.51
N LEU A 58 -12.89 -1.98 -14.65
CA LEU A 58 -12.33 -1.00 -15.58
C LEU A 58 -12.18 0.37 -14.91
N ILE A 59 -13.22 0.82 -14.21
CA ILE A 59 -13.20 2.10 -13.48
C ILE A 59 -12.11 2.10 -12.43
N ALA A 60 -11.96 1.02 -11.65
CA ALA A 60 -10.89 0.91 -10.66
C ALA A 60 -9.51 1.09 -11.31
N CYS A 61 -9.18 0.29 -12.34
CA CYS A 61 -7.89 0.36 -13.02
C CYS A 61 -7.61 1.73 -13.64
N VAL A 62 -8.58 2.26 -14.41
CA VAL A 62 -8.41 3.54 -15.09
C VAL A 62 -8.27 4.70 -14.09
N SER A 63 -8.98 4.64 -12.96
CA SER A 63 -8.90 5.66 -11.92
C SER A 63 -7.49 5.80 -11.35
N TRP A 64 -6.78 4.70 -11.08
CA TRP A 64 -5.42 4.74 -10.57
C TRP A 64 -4.44 5.37 -11.56
N VAL A 65 -4.51 4.94 -12.83
CA VAL A 65 -3.68 5.53 -13.90
C VAL A 65 -4.00 7.00 -14.07
N TYR A 66 -5.28 7.36 -14.12
CA TYR A 66 -5.73 8.72 -14.33
C TYR A 66 -5.35 9.65 -13.19
N CYS A 67 -5.53 9.23 -11.94
CA CYS A 67 -5.10 10.00 -10.75
C CYS A 67 -3.58 10.22 -10.75
N SER A 68 -2.81 9.20 -11.13
CA SER A 68 -1.34 9.33 -11.20
C SER A 68 -0.89 10.26 -12.33
N LEU A 69 -1.54 10.20 -13.49
CA LEU A 69 -1.27 11.13 -14.59
C LEU A 69 -1.59 12.59 -14.19
N LEU A 70 -2.71 12.82 -13.53
CA LEU A 70 -3.08 14.16 -13.06
C LEU A 70 -2.20 14.63 -11.90
N GLY A 71 -1.83 13.70 -11.01
CA GLY A 71 -0.96 13.96 -9.86
C GLY A 71 0.49 14.27 -10.23
N SER A 72 0.94 13.83 -11.41
CA SER A 72 2.29 14.10 -11.91
C SER A 72 2.46 15.52 -12.47
N ILE A 73 1.37 16.17 -12.89
CA ILE A 73 1.41 17.50 -13.52
C ILE A 73 2.11 18.53 -12.63
N PRO A 74 1.71 18.74 -11.35
CA PRO A 74 2.38 19.73 -10.51
C PRO A 74 3.84 19.37 -10.20
N ILE A 75 4.20 18.08 -10.18
CA ILE A 75 5.57 17.64 -9.98
C ILE A 75 6.45 18.01 -11.17
N TYR A 76 5.95 17.82 -12.38
CA TYR A 76 6.66 18.17 -13.61
C TYR A 76 6.89 19.69 -13.74
N PHE A 77 5.89 20.51 -13.37
CA PHE A 77 5.95 21.95 -13.48
C PHE A 77 6.45 22.67 -12.22
N CYS A 78 7.05 21.98 -11.25
CA CYS A 78 7.47 22.58 -9.98
C CYS A 78 8.68 23.53 -10.07
N GLY A 79 9.30 23.66 -11.25
CA GLY A 79 10.46 24.50 -11.47
C GLY A 79 11.80 23.81 -11.30
N MET A 80 11.79 22.48 -11.12
CA MET A 80 12.97 21.61 -11.13
C MET A 80 13.07 20.92 -12.48
N ASP A 81 14.31 20.55 -12.89
CA ASP A 81 14.55 19.80 -14.14
C ASP A 81 14.13 18.34 -14.06
N TYR A 82 12.87 18.11 -13.70
CA TYR A 82 12.30 16.77 -13.59
C TYR A 82 11.76 16.26 -14.93
N THR A 83 12.06 15.00 -15.24
CA THR A 83 11.50 14.36 -16.43
C THR A 83 10.01 14.03 -16.18
N TYR A 84 9.18 14.05 -17.26
CA TYR A 84 7.77 13.68 -17.13
C TYR A 84 7.59 12.22 -16.66
N VAL A 85 8.44 11.31 -17.13
CA VAL A 85 8.45 9.89 -16.71
C VAL A 85 8.75 9.77 -15.22
N GLY A 86 9.77 10.48 -14.72
CA GLY A 86 10.08 10.53 -13.29
C GLY A 86 8.95 11.15 -12.47
N SER A 87 8.33 12.24 -12.95
CA SER A 87 7.19 12.86 -12.27
C SER A 87 5.96 11.95 -12.22
N PHE A 88 5.73 11.17 -13.29
CA PHE A 88 4.69 10.14 -13.30
C PHE A 88 5.00 9.02 -12.31
N PHE A 89 6.25 8.55 -12.26
CA PHE A 89 6.69 7.57 -11.28
C PHE A 89 6.47 8.05 -9.84
N GLU A 90 6.85 9.31 -9.53
CA GLU A 90 6.63 9.91 -8.20
C GLU A 90 5.14 9.93 -7.81
N ALA A 91 4.28 10.33 -8.75
CA ALA A 91 2.84 10.34 -8.52
C ALA A 91 2.29 8.92 -8.31
N VAL A 92 2.73 7.95 -9.11
CA VAL A 92 2.36 6.53 -8.92
C VAL A 92 2.84 6.04 -7.56
N ALA A 93 4.13 6.28 -7.21
CA ALA A 93 4.69 5.88 -5.91
C ALA A 93 3.93 6.51 -4.73
N GLY A 94 3.45 7.75 -4.89
CA GLY A 94 2.56 8.38 -3.93
C GLY A 94 1.23 7.63 -3.83
N PHE A 95 0.43 7.62 -4.89
CA PHE A 95 -0.91 7.03 -4.85
C PHE A 95 -0.91 5.54 -4.51
N THR A 96 0.07 4.75 -4.97
CA THR A 96 0.18 3.32 -4.63
C THR A 96 0.77 3.06 -3.25
N THR A 97 1.05 4.09 -2.47
CA THR A 97 1.66 4.00 -1.14
C THR A 97 3.00 3.25 -1.13
N THR A 98 3.77 3.36 -2.21
CA THR A 98 5.07 2.70 -2.34
C THR A 98 6.19 3.54 -1.70
N GLY A 99 6.07 4.87 -1.71
CA GLY A 99 6.95 5.79 -0.98
C GLY A 99 8.34 6.03 -1.56
N CYS A 100 8.80 5.21 -2.52
CA CYS A 100 10.10 5.36 -3.18
C CYS A 100 10.18 6.62 -4.05
N SER A 101 11.40 7.02 -4.43
CA SER A 101 11.66 8.20 -5.25
C SER A 101 12.71 7.95 -6.33
N VAL A 102 12.52 8.55 -7.50
CA VAL A 102 13.53 8.63 -8.57
C VAL A 102 14.27 9.98 -8.56
N PHE A 103 13.77 10.95 -7.81
CA PHE A 103 14.44 12.22 -7.58
C PHE A 103 15.06 12.25 -6.20
N ASP A 104 16.14 13.00 -6.04
CA ASP A 104 16.79 13.15 -4.74
C ASP A 104 15.86 13.95 -3.80
N ILE A 105 15.42 13.30 -2.74
CA ILE A 105 14.49 13.84 -1.76
C ILE A 105 15.03 15.10 -1.08
N ASN A 106 16.36 15.21 -0.92
CA ASN A 106 16.99 16.38 -0.27
C ASN A 106 16.82 17.68 -1.07
N PHE A 107 16.68 17.56 -2.39
CA PHE A 107 16.46 18.71 -3.28
C PHE A 107 14.99 18.87 -3.69
N MET A 108 14.12 17.94 -3.27
CA MET A 108 12.70 18.02 -3.60
C MET A 108 12.03 19.15 -2.79
N PRO A 109 11.24 20.05 -3.46
CA PRO A 109 10.48 21.06 -2.75
C PRO A 109 9.55 20.46 -1.69
N LYS A 110 9.51 21.08 -0.52
CA LYS A 110 8.67 20.63 0.62
C LYS A 110 7.19 20.53 0.25
N SER A 111 6.70 21.45 -0.58
CA SER A 111 5.33 21.42 -1.11
C SER A 111 5.04 20.21 -1.99
N ILE A 112 6.01 19.76 -2.80
CA ILE A 112 5.91 18.55 -3.64
C ILE A 112 5.96 17.30 -2.77
N LEU A 113 6.85 17.26 -1.77
CA LEU A 113 6.92 16.18 -0.81
C LEU A 113 5.61 16.04 -0.01
N MET A 114 5.02 17.18 0.39
CA MET A 114 3.69 17.21 1.01
C MET A 114 2.61 16.67 0.06
N TRP A 115 2.65 17.01 -1.22
CA TRP A 115 1.72 16.46 -2.21
C TRP A 115 1.89 14.95 -2.36
N LYS A 116 3.11 14.44 -2.36
CA LYS A 116 3.39 13.01 -2.36
C LYS A 116 2.80 12.31 -1.12
N ALA A 117 2.94 12.91 0.08
CA ALA A 117 2.37 12.39 1.32
C ALA A 117 0.82 12.42 1.29
N VAL A 118 0.21 13.49 0.80
CA VAL A 118 -1.24 13.59 0.65
C VAL A 118 -1.76 12.58 -0.39
N SER A 119 -1.06 12.39 -1.51
CA SER A 119 -1.43 11.39 -2.51
C SER A 119 -1.33 9.97 -1.94
N SER A 120 -0.33 9.69 -1.10
CA SER A 120 -0.19 8.43 -0.38
C SER A 120 -1.34 8.23 0.62
N TRP A 121 -1.74 9.28 1.33
CA TRP A 121 -2.87 9.22 2.24
C TRP A 121 -4.19 8.93 1.52
N PHE A 122 -4.44 9.52 0.35
CA PHE A 122 -5.56 9.16 -0.51
C PHE A 122 -5.48 7.72 -1.01
N GLY A 123 -4.29 7.27 -1.39
CA GLY A 123 -4.03 5.91 -1.87
C GLY A 123 -4.14 4.85 -0.78
N GLY A 124 -3.83 5.18 0.47
CA GLY A 124 -3.82 4.25 1.59
C GLY A 124 -5.15 3.56 1.84
N MET A 125 -6.24 4.30 1.86
CA MET A 125 -7.59 3.73 1.94
C MET A 125 -8.14 3.27 0.59
N GLY A 126 -7.43 3.58 -0.48
CA GLY A 126 -7.89 3.34 -1.83
C GLY A 126 -9.00 4.31 -2.27
N ILE A 127 -8.97 4.62 -3.53
CA ILE A 127 -10.06 5.35 -4.20
C ILE A 127 -11.42 4.68 -3.94
N LEU A 128 -11.39 3.37 -3.64
CA LEU A 128 -12.56 2.55 -3.39
C LEU A 128 -13.42 3.03 -2.21
N VAL A 129 -12.82 3.36 -1.07
CA VAL A 129 -13.61 3.82 0.08
C VAL A 129 -14.22 5.18 -0.21
N LEU A 130 -13.50 6.06 -0.91
CA LEU A 130 -14.05 7.33 -1.40
C LEU A 130 -15.18 7.10 -2.39
N VAL A 131 -15.00 6.17 -3.31
CA VAL A 131 -15.97 5.81 -4.35
C VAL A 131 -17.20 5.11 -3.73
N VAL A 132 -17.01 4.16 -2.82
CA VAL A 132 -18.11 3.48 -2.10
C VAL A 132 -18.86 4.45 -1.20
N SER A 133 -18.23 5.51 -0.71
CA SER A 133 -18.89 6.56 0.08
C SER A 133 -19.65 7.56 -0.79
N VAL A 134 -19.15 7.88 -1.98
CA VAL A 134 -19.67 8.93 -2.87
C VAL A 134 -20.69 8.36 -3.87
N PHE A 135 -20.47 7.20 -4.46
CA PHE A 135 -21.37 6.64 -5.48
C PHE A 135 -22.79 6.31 -4.98
N PRO A 136 -23.01 5.80 -3.76
CA PRO A 136 -24.38 5.65 -3.26
C PRO A 136 -25.11 6.98 -3.06
N ALA A 137 -24.37 8.08 -2.75
CA ALA A 137 -24.93 9.42 -2.70
C ALA A 137 -25.33 9.94 -4.10
N LEU A 138 -24.74 9.34 -5.16
CA LEU A 138 -25.07 9.63 -6.56
C LEU A 138 -26.08 8.65 -7.16
N GLY A 139 -26.67 7.73 -6.35
CA GLY A 139 -27.64 6.74 -6.82
C GLY A 139 -27.02 5.55 -7.59
N ILE A 140 -25.69 5.44 -7.64
CA ILE A 140 -24.99 4.36 -8.34
C ILE A 140 -24.76 3.20 -7.36
N SER A 141 -25.10 1.96 -7.75
CA SER A 141 -24.87 0.80 -6.89
C SER A 141 -23.37 0.50 -6.78
N GLY A 142 -22.78 0.85 -5.65
CA GLY A 142 -21.34 0.67 -5.39
C GLY A 142 -20.91 -0.80 -5.19
N GLN A 143 -21.82 -1.76 -5.26
CA GLN A 143 -21.55 -3.18 -5.05
C GLN A 143 -20.54 -3.76 -6.04
N SER A 144 -20.65 -3.39 -7.32
CA SER A 144 -19.79 -3.93 -8.38
C SER A 144 -18.34 -3.47 -8.26
N ILE A 145 -18.11 -2.26 -7.74
CA ILE A 145 -16.76 -1.71 -7.56
C ILE A 145 -16.12 -2.20 -6.28
N ALA A 146 -16.89 -2.29 -5.18
CA ALA A 146 -16.41 -2.80 -3.90
C ALA A 146 -15.94 -4.26 -3.97
N SER A 147 -16.63 -5.09 -4.76
CA SER A 147 -16.23 -6.50 -4.97
C SER A 147 -14.99 -6.65 -5.83
N ALA A 148 -14.66 -5.64 -6.65
CA ALA A 148 -13.50 -5.66 -7.51
C ALA A 148 -12.16 -5.49 -6.75
N GLU A 149 -12.14 -4.66 -5.72
CA GLU A 149 -10.91 -4.31 -4.98
C GLU A 149 -10.80 -5.06 -3.64
N THR A 150 -11.88 -5.62 -3.13
CA THR A 150 -11.89 -6.30 -1.83
C THR A 150 -12.05 -7.81 -1.97
N THR A 151 -10.95 -8.52 -1.94
CA THR A 151 -10.89 -10.00 -2.01
C THR A 151 -10.99 -10.66 -0.63
N GLY A 152 -11.87 -10.19 0.23
CA GLY A 152 -12.06 -10.77 1.57
C GLY A 152 -13.48 -11.27 1.83
N PRO A 153 -13.69 -12.40 2.53
CA PRO A 153 -15.01 -12.96 2.84
C PRO A 153 -15.83 -12.14 3.86
N THR A 154 -15.33 -11.00 4.32
CA THR A 154 -15.82 -10.29 5.51
C THR A 154 -16.77 -9.11 5.26
N LEU A 155 -16.81 -8.55 4.05
CA LEU A 155 -17.69 -7.40 3.76
C LEU A 155 -19.20 -7.73 3.78
N GLU A 156 -19.56 -8.95 3.44
CA GLU A 156 -20.99 -9.38 3.42
C GLU A 156 -21.66 -9.38 4.80
N LYS A 157 -20.89 -9.30 5.90
CA LYS A 157 -21.43 -9.44 7.28
C LYS A 157 -21.46 -8.15 8.11
N LEU A 158 -20.94 -7.02 7.60
CA LEU A 158 -20.69 -5.84 8.44
C LEU A 158 -21.82 -4.82 8.51
N GLY A 159 -22.77 -4.81 7.59
CA GLY A 159 -23.88 -3.86 7.62
C GLY A 159 -24.90 -4.08 6.50
N GLU A 160 -26.10 -3.56 6.68
CA GLU A 160 -27.18 -3.63 5.69
C GLU A 160 -26.87 -2.82 4.41
N LYS A 161 -25.90 -1.88 4.47
CA LYS A 161 -25.48 -1.06 3.33
C LYS A 161 -23.95 -0.92 3.28
N TYR A 162 -23.33 -1.19 2.12
CA TYR A 162 -21.90 -1.00 1.86
C TYR A 162 -21.40 0.42 2.13
N SER A 163 -22.25 1.42 1.87
CA SER A 163 -21.99 2.84 2.13
C SER A 163 -21.66 3.14 3.60
N ASP A 164 -22.35 2.51 4.54
CA ASP A 164 -22.17 2.76 5.98
C ASP A 164 -20.86 2.12 6.47
N THR A 165 -20.50 0.98 5.89
CA THR A 165 -19.21 0.32 6.17
C THR A 165 -18.05 1.19 5.67
N GLY A 166 -18.10 1.67 4.43
CA GLY A 166 -17.06 2.54 3.87
C GLY A 166 -16.88 3.82 4.68
N ARG A 167 -17.98 4.49 5.07
CA ARG A 167 -17.92 5.68 5.92
C ARG A 167 -17.30 5.40 7.29
N PHE A 168 -17.59 4.24 7.88
CA PHE A 168 -16.99 3.85 9.16
C PHE A 168 -15.49 3.64 9.03
N LEU A 169 -15.03 2.89 8.02
CA LEU A 169 -13.61 2.64 7.77
C LEU A 169 -12.84 3.94 7.57
N TYR A 170 -13.41 4.88 6.80
CA TYR A 170 -12.80 6.19 6.58
C TYR A 170 -12.71 7.03 7.87
N LYS A 171 -13.75 6.97 8.73
CA LYS A 171 -13.71 7.63 10.05
C LYS A 171 -12.61 7.08 10.94
N VAL A 172 -12.39 5.76 10.94
CA VAL A 172 -11.30 5.13 11.70
C VAL A 172 -9.94 5.58 11.17
N TYR A 173 -9.78 5.58 9.85
CA TYR A 173 -8.55 6.04 9.19
C TYR A 173 -8.23 7.49 9.52
N PHE A 174 -9.22 8.38 9.43
CA PHE A 174 -9.08 9.79 9.79
C PHE A 174 -8.77 9.98 11.28
N ALA A 175 -9.42 9.20 12.15
CA ALA A 175 -9.14 9.23 13.58
C ALA A 175 -7.69 8.83 13.90
N PHE A 176 -7.14 7.81 13.22
CA PHE A 176 -5.73 7.46 13.35
C PHE A 176 -4.83 8.59 12.90
N THR A 177 -5.12 9.20 11.75
CA THR A 177 -4.35 10.33 11.24
C THR A 177 -4.31 11.48 12.26
N VAL A 178 -5.45 11.90 12.78
CA VAL A 178 -5.50 13.00 13.77
C VAL A 178 -4.78 12.62 15.06
N THR A 179 -5.00 11.41 15.56
CA THR A 179 -4.40 10.98 16.84
C THR A 179 -2.88 10.85 16.72
N GLU A 180 -2.36 10.26 15.64
CA GLU A 180 -0.93 10.13 15.40
C GLU A 180 -0.27 11.50 15.24
N PHE A 181 -0.87 12.39 14.43
CA PHE A 181 -0.37 13.74 14.26
C PHE A 181 -0.24 14.50 15.59
N LEU A 182 -1.28 14.45 16.43
CA LEU A 182 -1.23 15.09 17.75
C LEU A 182 -0.16 14.49 18.67
N LEU A 183 0.02 13.15 18.63
CA LEU A 183 1.06 12.49 19.40
C LEU A 183 2.46 12.87 18.90
N LEU A 184 2.68 12.94 17.59
CA LEU A 184 3.97 13.33 17.03
C LEU A 184 4.33 14.78 17.30
N LEU A 185 3.34 15.70 17.36
CA LEU A 185 3.52 17.10 17.76
C LEU A 185 3.97 17.27 19.22
N ILE A 186 3.63 16.32 20.10
CA ILE A 186 4.13 16.32 21.50
C ILE A 186 5.61 15.90 21.54
N GLY A 187 6.08 15.21 20.49
CA GLY A 187 7.46 14.76 20.35
C GLY A 187 8.42 15.85 19.85
N PRO A 188 9.62 15.48 19.44
CA PRO A 188 10.65 16.42 18.96
C PRO A 188 10.47 16.84 17.49
N LEU A 189 9.40 16.41 16.79
CA LEU A 189 9.17 16.73 15.39
C LEU A 189 8.50 18.09 15.21
N ASP A 190 8.94 18.83 14.19
CA ASP A 190 8.24 20.01 13.73
C ASP A 190 6.88 19.66 13.10
N TRP A 191 5.97 20.63 13.01
CA TRP A 191 4.63 20.41 12.46
C TRP A 191 4.64 19.82 11.05
N TYR A 192 5.60 20.23 10.21
CA TYR A 192 5.74 19.74 8.84
C TYR A 192 6.18 18.27 8.82
N ASP A 193 7.19 17.92 9.58
CA ASP A 193 7.69 16.54 9.69
C ASP A 193 6.65 15.63 10.35
N ALA A 194 5.94 16.13 11.36
CA ALA A 194 4.88 15.40 12.03
C ALA A 194 3.73 15.06 11.07
N ILE A 195 3.29 15.99 10.22
CA ILE A 195 2.18 15.73 9.29
C ILE A 195 2.59 14.78 8.16
N ILE A 196 3.79 14.94 7.56
CA ILE A 196 4.27 14.02 6.52
C ILE A 196 4.44 12.62 7.09
N THR A 197 5.08 12.47 8.25
CA THR A 197 5.25 11.19 8.93
C THR A 197 3.91 10.54 9.21
N THR A 198 2.93 11.30 9.73
CA THR A 198 1.57 10.80 9.98
C THR A 198 0.88 10.32 8.71
N LEU A 199 0.84 11.15 7.67
CA LEU A 199 0.19 10.78 6.40
C LEU A 199 0.83 9.53 5.79
N SER A 200 2.14 9.41 5.91
CA SER A 200 2.93 8.32 5.38
C SER A 200 2.81 7.03 6.20
N SER A 201 2.80 7.11 7.55
CA SER A 201 2.68 5.93 8.43
C SER A 201 1.29 5.34 8.42
N VAL A 202 0.23 6.17 8.52
CA VAL A 202 -1.16 5.70 8.48
C VAL A 202 -1.52 5.11 7.12
N SER A 203 -0.96 5.66 6.03
CA SER A 203 -1.13 5.10 4.69
C SER A 203 -0.24 3.89 4.41
N THR A 204 0.71 3.58 5.31
CA THR A 204 1.78 2.60 5.10
C THR A 204 2.63 2.90 3.85
N GLY A 205 2.87 4.18 3.58
CA GLY A 205 3.57 4.65 2.38
C GLY A 205 5.04 4.98 2.55
N GLY A 206 5.58 5.01 3.77
CA GLY A 206 7.01 5.08 4.10
C GLY A 206 7.80 6.23 3.48
N ILE A 207 7.15 7.36 3.21
CA ILE A 207 7.82 8.51 2.61
C ILE A 207 8.83 9.08 3.61
N VAL A 208 10.09 9.11 3.22
CA VAL A 208 11.19 9.72 3.98
C VAL A 208 11.21 11.22 3.67
N ILE A 209 11.41 12.06 4.68
CA ILE A 209 11.36 13.52 4.53
C ILE A 209 12.72 14.07 4.08
N THR A 210 13.80 13.56 4.65
CA THR A 210 15.19 13.84 4.24
C THR A 210 16.07 12.66 4.63
N SER A 211 17.23 12.52 4.00
CA SER A 211 18.26 11.56 4.43
C SER A 211 18.85 11.88 5.82
N GLU A 212 18.67 13.12 6.29
CA GLU A 212 19.18 13.63 7.55
C GLU A 212 18.14 13.65 8.68
N ASN A 213 16.98 12.99 8.52
CA ASN A 213 15.93 13.02 9.53
C ASN A 213 16.31 12.20 10.77
N GLU A 214 17.31 12.71 11.50
CA GLU A 214 17.80 12.13 12.74
C GLU A 214 16.68 11.92 13.79
N ALA A 215 15.64 12.77 13.81
CA ALA A 215 14.58 12.68 14.80
C ALA A 215 13.74 11.38 14.67
N LEU A 216 13.42 10.92 13.46
CA LEU A 216 12.75 9.63 13.22
C LEU A 216 13.63 8.46 13.63
N PHE A 217 14.93 8.57 13.37
CA PHE A 217 15.89 7.49 13.61
C PHE A 217 16.45 7.50 15.01
N THR A 218 16.58 8.66 15.67
CA THR A 218 17.17 8.81 17.03
C THR A 218 16.12 8.78 18.12
N SER A 219 14.95 9.41 17.92
CA SER A 219 13.91 9.47 18.96
C SER A 219 13.17 8.14 19.12
N THR A 220 13.39 7.50 20.26
CA THR A 220 12.65 6.27 20.63
C THR A 220 11.14 6.51 20.72
N TYR A 221 10.71 7.69 21.15
CA TYR A 221 9.30 8.08 21.24
C TYR A 221 8.63 8.10 19.85
N VAL A 222 9.23 8.82 18.90
CA VAL A 222 8.71 8.91 17.53
C VAL A 222 8.63 7.54 16.89
N ARG A 223 9.69 6.73 17.02
CA ARG A 223 9.69 5.34 16.51
C ARG A 223 8.53 4.52 17.06
N PHE A 224 8.29 4.56 18.37
CA PHE A 224 7.18 3.80 18.96
C PHE A 224 5.82 4.29 18.48
N VAL A 225 5.60 5.59 18.35
CA VAL A 225 4.36 6.13 17.80
C VAL A 225 4.15 5.62 16.37
N VAL A 226 5.14 5.79 15.49
CA VAL A 226 5.07 5.33 14.09
C VAL A 226 4.83 3.82 14.00
N ILE A 227 5.56 3.00 14.77
CA ILE A 227 5.38 1.54 14.79
C ILE A 227 3.94 1.16 15.18
N ILE A 228 3.40 1.79 16.24
CA ILE A 228 2.05 1.48 16.72
C ILE A 228 1.01 1.82 15.65
N PHE A 229 1.07 3.02 15.04
CA PHE A 229 0.09 3.41 14.03
C PHE A 229 0.27 2.64 12.72
N THR A 230 1.49 2.30 12.33
CA THR A 230 1.75 1.39 11.20
C THR A 230 1.15 0.00 11.43
N ILE A 231 1.31 -0.58 12.63
CA ILE A 231 0.66 -1.84 13.00
C ILE A 231 -0.86 -1.70 12.94
N LEU A 232 -1.44 -0.66 13.56
CA LEU A 232 -2.88 -0.41 13.56
C LEU A 232 -3.42 -0.27 12.12
N SER A 233 -2.73 0.46 11.26
CA SER A 233 -3.10 0.65 9.86
C SER A 233 -2.98 -0.62 9.01
N SER A 234 -2.12 -1.56 9.42
CA SER A 234 -1.89 -2.84 8.74
C SER A 234 -2.80 -3.96 9.22
N LEU A 235 -3.56 -3.74 10.30
CA LEU A 235 -4.61 -4.67 10.73
C LEU A 235 -5.84 -4.57 9.84
N ASN A 236 -6.63 -5.64 9.84
CA ASN A 236 -7.91 -5.64 9.12
C ASN A 236 -8.87 -4.61 9.76
N TYR A 237 -9.26 -3.60 8.98
CA TYR A 237 -10.12 -2.51 9.48
C TYR A 237 -11.49 -2.98 9.97
N CYS A 238 -11.96 -4.16 9.56
CA CYS A 238 -13.19 -4.77 10.08
C CYS A 238 -13.10 -5.09 11.58
N ILE A 239 -11.88 -5.27 12.11
CA ILE A 239 -11.65 -5.52 13.54
C ILE A 239 -12.11 -4.32 14.38
N TYR A 240 -11.92 -3.10 13.89
CA TYR A 240 -12.33 -1.88 14.60
C TYR A 240 -13.86 -1.77 14.76
N PHE A 241 -14.60 -2.40 13.87
CA PHE A 241 -16.06 -2.52 14.04
C PHE A 241 -16.42 -3.48 15.20
N LEU A 242 -15.67 -4.57 15.37
CA LEU A 242 -15.80 -5.47 16.52
C LEU A 242 -15.41 -4.77 17.82
N VAL A 243 -14.32 -4.00 17.80
CA VAL A 243 -13.87 -3.18 18.93
C VAL A 243 -14.94 -2.16 19.35
N ARG A 244 -15.56 -1.46 18.39
CA ARG A 244 -16.68 -0.54 18.63
C ARG A 244 -17.88 -1.25 19.27
N LYS A 245 -18.17 -2.50 18.87
CA LYS A 245 -19.22 -3.34 19.48
C LYS A 245 -18.80 -3.98 20.80
N ARG A 246 -17.63 -3.63 21.36
CA ARG A 246 -17.04 -4.20 22.58
C ARG A 246 -16.76 -5.71 22.52
N ARG A 247 -16.64 -6.28 21.31
CA ARG A 247 -16.33 -7.71 21.09
C ARG A 247 -14.82 -7.92 20.97
N PHE A 248 -14.05 -7.45 21.97
CA PHE A 248 -12.59 -7.47 21.96
C PHE A 248 -12.00 -8.88 21.83
N LYS A 249 -12.62 -9.87 22.48
CA LYS A 249 -12.16 -11.26 22.43
C LYS A 249 -12.19 -11.80 21.00
N GLU A 250 -13.22 -11.50 20.23
CA GLU A 250 -13.32 -11.94 18.84
C GLU A 250 -12.33 -11.22 17.94
N ALA A 251 -12.12 -9.92 18.14
CA ALA A 251 -11.13 -9.14 17.42
C ALA A 251 -9.71 -9.73 17.58
N LEU A 252 -9.33 -10.11 18.80
CA LEU A 252 -8.02 -10.72 19.10
C LEU A 252 -7.91 -12.19 18.67
N THR A 253 -9.04 -12.90 18.61
CA THR A 253 -9.04 -14.32 18.19
C THR A 253 -9.15 -14.50 16.69
N TYR A 254 -9.35 -13.43 15.93
CA TYR A 254 -9.37 -13.46 14.47
C TYR A 254 -8.05 -13.98 13.90
N ILE A 255 -8.11 -14.91 12.96
CA ILE A 255 -6.92 -15.66 12.51
C ILE A 255 -5.85 -14.76 11.91
N GLU A 256 -6.23 -13.75 11.11
CA GLU A 256 -5.28 -12.81 10.53
C GLU A 256 -4.53 -12.03 11.60
N THR A 257 -5.24 -11.54 12.62
CA THR A 257 -4.65 -10.80 13.75
C THR A 257 -3.62 -11.65 14.48
N ARG A 258 -3.97 -12.90 14.78
CA ARG A 258 -3.04 -13.82 15.47
C ARG A 258 -1.82 -14.12 14.63
N VAL A 259 -2.00 -14.45 13.35
CA VAL A 259 -0.89 -14.78 12.45
C VAL A 259 0.00 -13.56 12.25
N PHE A 260 -0.57 -12.36 12.09
CA PHE A 260 0.18 -11.11 11.97
C PHE A 260 1.10 -10.86 13.17
N PHE A 261 0.54 -10.86 14.38
CA PHE A 261 1.35 -10.66 15.59
C PHE A 261 2.35 -11.79 15.85
N MET A 262 2.00 -13.03 15.49
CA MET A 262 2.91 -14.17 15.61
C MET A 262 4.12 -14.01 14.67
N ILE A 263 3.91 -13.59 13.42
CA ILE A 263 4.99 -13.34 12.46
C ILE A 263 5.87 -12.19 12.96
N ILE A 264 5.29 -11.07 13.40
CA ILE A 264 6.06 -9.94 13.94
C ILE A 264 6.90 -10.40 15.12
N ALA A 265 6.32 -11.07 16.10
CA ALA A 265 7.03 -11.50 17.31
C ALA A 265 8.14 -12.51 16.99
N ALA A 266 7.85 -13.52 16.15
CA ALA A 266 8.82 -14.53 15.78
C ALA A 266 9.98 -13.94 14.96
N SER A 267 9.70 -13.12 13.95
CA SER A 267 10.72 -12.49 13.12
C SER A 267 11.58 -11.52 13.92
N THR A 268 10.96 -10.68 14.76
CA THR A 268 11.70 -9.74 15.64
C THR A 268 12.64 -10.49 16.58
N LEU A 269 12.15 -11.57 17.23
CA LEU A 269 12.96 -12.35 18.15
C LEU A 269 14.13 -13.04 17.45
N LEU A 270 13.89 -13.68 16.29
CA LEU A 270 14.93 -14.37 15.53
C LEU A 270 16.00 -13.39 15.03
N ILE A 271 15.60 -12.23 14.50
CA ILE A 271 16.53 -11.20 14.03
C ILE A 271 17.32 -10.64 15.22
N ALA A 272 16.66 -10.25 16.33
CA ALA A 272 17.35 -9.69 17.50
C ALA A 272 18.35 -10.66 18.12
N LEU A 273 17.99 -11.93 18.21
CA LEU A 273 18.91 -12.98 18.69
C LEU A 273 20.11 -13.15 17.77
N CYS A 274 19.90 -13.18 16.44
CA CYS A 274 20.99 -13.27 15.48
C CYS A 274 21.94 -12.08 15.59
N LEU A 275 21.41 -10.85 15.60
CA LEU A 275 22.21 -9.61 15.73
C LEU A 275 23.01 -9.57 17.04
N LYS A 276 22.47 -10.12 18.13
CA LYS A 276 23.17 -10.22 19.42
C LYS A 276 24.27 -11.26 19.37
N ILE A 277 24.02 -12.44 18.79
CA ILE A 277 24.98 -13.55 18.71
C ILE A 277 26.15 -13.21 17.78
N THR A 278 25.86 -12.55 16.67
CA THR A 278 26.91 -12.13 15.70
C THR A 278 27.73 -10.92 16.18
N GLY A 279 27.33 -10.29 17.28
CA GLY A 279 28.05 -9.13 17.83
C GLY A 279 27.77 -7.82 17.10
N THR A 280 26.88 -7.81 16.12
CA THR A 280 26.46 -6.58 15.40
C THR A 280 25.92 -5.53 16.38
N TYR A 281 25.17 -5.95 17.40
CA TYR A 281 24.67 -5.10 18.47
C TYR A 281 25.18 -5.55 19.83
N SER A 282 25.73 -4.59 20.60
CA SER A 282 26.17 -4.82 21.98
C SER A 282 25.01 -4.98 22.95
N SER A 283 23.89 -4.24 22.72
CA SER A 283 22.71 -4.23 23.57
C SER A 283 21.56 -5.05 22.97
N MET A 284 21.01 -5.99 23.75
CA MET A 284 19.81 -6.75 23.35
C MET A 284 18.60 -5.84 23.17
N TRP A 285 18.47 -4.78 23.99
CA TRP A 285 17.38 -3.82 23.86
C TRP A 285 17.42 -3.06 22.53
N GLN A 286 18.61 -2.62 22.10
CA GLN A 286 18.79 -1.97 20.81
C GLN A 286 18.48 -2.95 19.66
N ALA A 287 18.99 -4.18 19.74
CA ALA A 287 18.70 -5.22 18.73
C ALA A 287 17.18 -5.47 18.60
N ILE A 288 16.44 -5.57 19.70
CA ILE A 288 14.97 -5.75 19.67
C ILE A 288 14.29 -4.51 19.06
N LYS A 289 14.68 -3.31 19.48
CA LYS A 289 14.07 -2.07 19.00
C LYS A 289 14.23 -1.89 17.49
N ASP A 290 15.44 -2.10 16.97
CA ASP A 290 15.74 -1.92 15.56
C ASP A 290 15.15 -3.07 14.72
N SER A 291 15.21 -4.32 15.22
CA SER A 291 14.55 -5.48 14.58
C SER A 291 13.04 -5.30 14.50
N LEU A 292 12.37 -4.84 15.58
CA LEU A 292 10.93 -4.60 15.58
C LEU A 292 10.54 -3.53 14.57
N SER A 293 11.30 -2.44 14.51
CA SER A 293 11.06 -1.34 13.56
C SER A 293 11.13 -1.84 12.12
N GLN A 294 12.17 -2.59 11.77
CA GLN A 294 12.35 -3.12 10.42
C GLN A 294 11.34 -4.22 10.08
N VAL A 295 11.07 -5.14 10.99
CA VAL A 295 10.06 -6.19 10.78
C VAL A 295 8.68 -5.58 10.52
N VAL A 296 8.27 -4.58 11.31
CA VAL A 296 6.99 -3.89 11.11
C VAL A 296 6.99 -3.14 9.79
N SER A 297 8.08 -2.43 9.45
CA SER A 297 8.21 -1.74 8.17
C SER A 297 8.01 -2.67 6.98
N PHE A 298 8.64 -3.86 7.00
CA PHE A 298 8.58 -4.83 5.91
C PHE A 298 7.23 -5.53 5.80
N ILE A 299 6.68 -6.04 6.92
CA ILE A 299 5.41 -6.78 6.89
C ILE A 299 4.21 -5.85 6.67
N ALA A 300 4.27 -4.62 7.19
CA ALA A 300 3.26 -3.60 6.98
C ALA A 300 3.36 -2.96 5.59
N THR A 301 4.40 -3.29 4.83
CA THR A 301 4.75 -2.67 3.54
C THR A 301 4.85 -1.15 3.61
N SER A 302 5.31 -0.62 4.75
CA SER A 302 5.42 0.82 4.93
C SER A 302 6.71 1.40 4.34
N GLY A 303 7.77 0.59 4.21
CA GLY A 303 9.01 1.04 3.60
C GLY A 303 9.82 2.04 4.46
N TYR A 304 9.48 2.24 5.73
CA TYR A 304 10.29 3.06 6.61
C TYR A 304 11.67 2.45 6.85
N TYR A 305 12.69 3.21 6.57
CA TYR A 305 14.07 2.91 6.82
C TYR A 305 14.48 3.53 8.17
N VAL A 306 14.90 2.71 9.10
CA VAL A 306 15.27 3.13 10.46
C VAL A 306 16.74 2.89 10.76
N CYS A 307 17.36 1.93 10.11
CA CYS A 307 18.77 1.59 10.21
C CYS A 307 19.21 0.85 8.95
N ASP A 308 20.49 0.88 8.66
CA ASP A 308 21.03 0.14 7.53
C ASP A 308 21.01 -1.35 7.81
N TYR A 309 19.98 -2.02 7.28
CA TYR A 309 19.82 -3.47 7.39
C TYR A 309 20.65 -4.25 6.34
N THR A 310 21.26 -3.56 5.38
CA THR A 310 22.11 -4.22 4.37
C THR A 310 23.41 -4.72 5.00
N GLU A 311 23.87 -4.08 6.07
CA GLU A 311 25.02 -4.50 6.87
C GLU A 311 24.69 -5.66 7.84
N TRP A 312 23.44 -6.06 7.95
CA TRP A 312 23.03 -7.12 8.85
C TRP A 312 23.40 -8.51 8.30
N PRO A 313 23.55 -9.53 9.18
CA PRO A 313 23.81 -10.90 8.72
C PRO A 313 22.78 -11.38 7.72
N THR A 314 23.21 -12.10 6.67
CA THR A 314 22.38 -12.59 5.57
C THR A 314 21.11 -13.32 6.05
N PHE A 315 21.19 -14.06 7.16
CA PHE A 315 20.03 -14.72 7.75
C PHE A 315 18.91 -13.74 8.11
N THR A 316 19.24 -12.60 8.68
CA THR A 316 18.26 -11.58 9.09
C THR A 316 17.67 -10.85 7.88
N VAL A 317 18.50 -10.60 6.88
CA VAL A 317 18.09 -9.99 5.60
C VAL A 317 17.11 -10.89 4.84
N ILE A 318 17.35 -12.22 4.81
CA ILE A 318 16.44 -13.19 4.19
C ILE A 318 15.08 -13.23 4.93
N ILE A 319 15.06 -13.11 6.25
CA ILE A 319 13.80 -13.01 7.00
C ILE A 319 13.04 -11.76 6.55
N LEU A 320 13.69 -10.58 6.55
CA LEU A 320 13.06 -9.33 6.10
C LEU A 320 12.54 -9.44 4.66
N PHE A 321 13.34 -9.96 3.75
CA PHE A 321 12.95 -10.20 2.37
C PHE A 321 11.71 -11.10 2.25
N SER A 322 11.64 -12.16 3.06
CA SER A 322 10.49 -13.07 3.09
C SER A 322 9.20 -12.38 3.53
N LEU A 323 9.28 -11.36 4.41
CA LEU A 323 8.12 -10.59 4.85
C LEU A 323 7.49 -9.77 3.72
N LEU A 324 8.27 -9.34 2.72
CA LEU A 324 7.76 -8.60 1.55
C LEU A 324 6.75 -9.42 0.74
N PHE A 325 6.85 -10.76 0.74
CA PHE A 325 5.88 -11.63 0.07
C PHE A 325 4.59 -11.81 0.89
N ILE A 326 4.67 -11.69 2.21
CA ILE A 326 3.52 -11.96 3.09
C ILE A 326 2.59 -10.76 3.15
N GLY A 327 3.13 -9.58 3.50
CA GLY A 327 2.38 -8.34 3.66
C GLY A 327 1.51 -8.30 4.92
N GLY A 328 0.65 -7.29 5.01
CA GLY A 328 -0.27 -7.10 6.14
C GLY A 328 -1.60 -7.85 6.02
N CYS A 329 -2.58 -7.48 6.85
CA CYS A 329 -3.90 -8.09 6.85
C CYS A 329 -4.74 -7.64 5.65
N SER A 330 -5.73 -8.46 5.27
CA SER A 330 -6.75 -8.09 4.29
C SER A 330 -7.52 -6.85 4.77
N MET A 331 -8.06 -6.05 3.85
CA MET A 331 -8.77 -4.81 4.21
C MET A 331 -7.95 -3.85 5.08
N SER A 332 -6.65 -3.77 4.85
CA SER A 332 -5.72 -2.81 5.45
C SER A 332 -5.07 -1.94 4.38
N THR A 333 -4.35 -0.89 4.80
CA THR A 333 -3.61 -0.01 3.89
C THR A 333 -2.37 -0.66 3.27
N SER A 334 -1.84 -1.74 3.87
CA SER A 334 -0.64 -2.44 3.40
C SER A 334 -0.82 -3.08 2.01
N GLY A 335 0.26 -3.28 1.30
CA GLY A 335 0.34 -3.99 0.02
C GLY A 335 0.58 -5.50 0.14
N SER A 336 1.24 -6.09 -0.86
CA SER A 336 1.66 -7.48 -0.94
C SER A 336 0.52 -8.52 -1.00
N MET A 337 0.85 -9.82 -0.84
CA MET A 337 -0.08 -10.95 -1.01
C MET A 337 -1.22 -11.00 0.02
N LYS A 338 -1.05 -10.40 1.17
CA LYS A 338 -1.94 -10.43 2.35
C LYS A 338 -1.91 -11.73 3.15
N ILE A 339 -1.93 -11.58 4.46
CA ILE A 339 -1.85 -12.70 5.43
C ILE A 339 -2.95 -13.75 5.23
N MET A 340 -4.16 -13.34 4.85
CA MET A 340 -5.25 -14.28 4.62
C MET A 340 -4.91 -15.29 3.50
N ARG A 341 -4.39 -14.80 2.37
CA ARG A 341 -4.00 -15.66 1.26
C ARG A 341 -2.82 -16.55 1.64
N PHE A 342 -1.83 -16.00 2.34
CA PHE A 342 -0.72 -16.77 2.88
C PHE A 342 -1.20 -17.89 3.81
N THR A 343 -2.14 -17.59 4.72
CA THR A 343 -2.74 -18.58 5.63
C THR A 343 -3.47 -19.69 4.87
N VAL A 344 -4.24 -19.33 3.83
CA VAL A 344 -4.93 -20.31 2.99
C VAL A 344 -3.92 -21.15 2.20
N PHE A 345 -2.84 -20.54 1.71
CA PHE A 345 -1.76 -21.25 1.01
C PHE A 345 -1.12 -22.33 1.87
N ILE A 346 -0.77 -22.03 3.12
CA ILE A 346 -0.23 -23.02 4.06
C ILE A 346 -1.23 -24.16 4.29
N LYS A 347 -2.54 -23.83 4.43
CA LYS A 347 -3.59 -24.86 4.59
C LYS A 347 -3.80 -25.70 3.32
N LEU A 348 -3.58 -25.12 2.13
CA LEU A 348 -3.58 -25.87 0.87
C LEU A 348 -2.44 -26.88 0.80
N ILE A 349 -1.23 -26.49 1.21
CA ILE A 349 -0.08 -27.40 1.31
C ILE A 349 -0.40 -28.55 2.27
N GLN A 350 -0.90 -28.22 3.48
CA GLN A 350 -1.30 -29.20 4.47
C GLN A 350 -2.40 -30.16 3.96
N ARG A 351 -3.36 -29.65 3.17
CA ARG A 351 -4.39 -30.48 2.53
C ARG A 351 -3.79 -31.39 1.45
N GLY A 352 -2.85 -30.87 0.67
CA GLY A 352 -2.14 -31.66 -0.36
C GLY A 352 -1.39 -32.82 0.25
N LEU A 353 -0.58 -32.54 1.30
CA LEU A 353 0.16 -33.60 2.02
C LEU A 353 -0.77 -34.62 2.68
N PHE A 354 -1.87 -34.17 3.29
CA PHE A 354 -2.87 -35.07 3.87
C PHE A 354 -3.48 -36.01 2.83
N LYS A 355 -3.79 -35.51 1.63
CA LYS A 355 -4.34 -36.34 0.53
C LYS A 355 -3.36 -37.40 0.01
N GLN A 356 -2.06 -37.13 0.04
CA GLN A 356 -1.05 -38.13 -0.33
C GLN A 356 -1.05 -39.33 0.61
N VAL A 357 -1.24 -39.07 1.92
CA VAL A 357 -1.30 -40.14 2.93
C VAL A 357 -2.69 -40.79 3.00
N HIS A 358 -3.74 -40.02 2.76
CA HIS A 358 -5.13 -40.46 2.84
C HIS A 358 -5.86 -40.13 1.52
N PRO A 359 -5.70 -40.90 0.44
CA PRO A 359 -6.23 -40.57 -0.89
C PRO A 359 -7.76 -40.38 -0.95
N ARG A 360 -8.50 -41.12 -0.09
CA ARG A 360 -9.96 -41.02 0.02
C ARG A 360 -10.42 -40.00 1.07
N GLY A 361 -9.49 -39.41 1.82
CA GLY A 361 -9.80 -38.46 2.88
C GLY A 361 -10.23 -37.10 2.33
N VAL A 362 -11.31 -36.53 2.85
CA VAL A 362 -11.76 -35.17 2.55
C VAL A 362 -11.37 -34.22 3.67
N LYS A 363 -10.47 -33.29 3.40
CA LYS A 363 -10.04 -32.24 4.34
C LYS A 363 -10.49 -30.87 3.81
N ALA A 364 -11.51 -30.29 4.41
CA ALA A 364 -11.98 -28.94 4.09
C ALA A 364 -10.99 -27.90 4.65
N ILE A 365 -10.79 -26.80 3.90
CA ILE A 365 -10.00 -25.63 4.38
C ILE A 365 -10.94 -24.78 5.21
N LYS A 366 -10.59 -24.59 6.49
CA LYS A 366 -11.37 -23.79 7.44
C LYS A 366 -10.58 -22.55 7.87
N VAL A 367 -11.24 -21.40 7.94
CA VAL A 367 -10.72 -20.14 8.48
C VAL A 367 -11.74 -19.62 9.48
N ASP A 368 -11.32 -19.29 10.70
CA ASP A 368 -12.18 -18.89 11.82
C ASP A 368 -13.39 -19.81 12.03
N GLY A 369 -13.17 -21.12 11.90
CA GLY A 369 -14.20 -22.16 12.06
C GLY A 369 -15.11 -22.35 10.84
N GLN A 370 -15.04 -21.50 9.83
CA GLN A 370 -15.87 -21.59 8.62
C GLN A 370 -15.12 -22.28 7.47
N VAL A 371 -15.83 -23.11 6.70
CA VAL A 371 -15.30 -23.76 5.50
C VAL A 371 -15.25 -22.73 4.37
N ILE A 372 -14.08 -22.59 3.72
CA ILE A 372 -13.94 -21.75 2.53
C ILE A 372 -14.47 -22.54 1.33
N PRO A 373 -15.39 -21.97 0.53
CA PRO A 373 -15.87 -22.58 -0.72
C PRO A 373 -14.74 -22.88 -1.71
N ALA A 374 -14.91 -23.91 -2.53
CA ALA A 374 -13.87 -24.39 -3.42
C ALA A 374 -13.48 -23.37 -4.51
N ASP A 375 -14.44 -22.61 -5.00
CA ASP A 375 -14.25 -21.50 -5.95
C ASP A 375 -13.33 -20.41 -5.38
N LYS A 376 -13.55 -19.97 -4.13
CA LYS A 376 -12.68 -19.00 -3.44
C LYS A 376 -11.27 -19.57 -3.19
N VAL A 377 -11.15 -20.85 -2.85
CA VAL A 377 -9.85 -21.50 -2.71
C VAL A 377 -9.11 -21.55 -4.05
N SER A 378 -9.81 -21.85 -5.15
CA SER A 378 -9.24 -21.84 -6.50
C SER A 378 -8.77 -20.43 -6.90
N ALA A 379 -9.58 -19.40 -6.65
CA ALA A 379 -9.22 -18.01 -6.94
C ALA A 379 -7.97 -17.59 -6.18
N ILE A 380 -7.85 -17.93 -4.89
CA ILE A 380 -6.65 -17.63 -4.08
C ILE A 380 -5.42 -18.36 -4.64
N SER A 381 -5.57 -19.64 -5.01
CA SER A 381 -4.45 -20.40 -5.61
C SER A 381 -3.97 -19.77 -6.93
N THR A 382 -4.90 -19.38 -7.79
CA THR A 382 -4.59 -18.72 -9.06
C THR A 382 -3.91 -17.36 -8.82
N HIS A 383 -4.39 -16.58 -7.84
CA HIS A 383 -3.75 -15.31 -7.46
C HIS A 383 -2.29 -15.51 -7.06
N ILE A 384 -2.00 -16.52 -6.22
CA ILE A 384 -0.64 -16.81 -5.77
C ILE A 384 0.26 -17.23 -6.95
N MET A 385 -0.24 -18.07 -7.86
CA MET A 385 0.50 -18.47 -9.07
C MET A 385 0.80 -17.26 -9.96
N LEU A 386 -0.19 -16.40 -10.20
CA LEU A 386 -0.02 -15.16 -10.96
C LEU A 386 0.97 -14.21 -10.30
N TYR A 387 0.94 -14.11 -8.96
CA TYR A 387 1.87 -13.27 -8.21
C TYR A 387 3.32 -13.69 -8.46
N PHE A 388 3.63 -14.97 -8.33
CA PHE A 388 4.98 -15.45 -8.59
C PHE A 388 5.35 -15.37 -10.07
N ALA A 389 4.45 -15.70 -10.98
CA ALA A 389 4.70 -15.59 -12.42
C ALA A 389 5.02 -14.14 -12.83
N SER A 390 4.23 -13.18 -12.35
CA SER A 390 4.46 -11.76 -12.62
C SER A 390 5.74 -11.23 -11.96
N PHE A 391 6.05 -11.70 -10.74
CA PHE A 391 7.30 -11.38 -10.06
C PHE A 391 8.52 -11.86 -10.88
N PHE A 392 8.53 -13.11 -11.36
CA PHE A 392 9.63 -13.60 -12.19
C PHE A 392 9.73 -12.85 -13.52
N LEU A 393 8.59 -12.51 -14.13
CA LEU A 393 8.59 -11.69 -15.35
C LEU A 393 9.20 -10.31 -15.07
N ALA A 394 8.89 -9.70 -13.92
CA ALA A 394 9.46 -8.43 -13.53
C ALA A 394 10.98 -8.52 -13.33
N CYS A 395 11.48 -9.58 -12.70
CA CYS A 395 12.93 -9.79 -12.58
C CYS A 395 13.60 -9.89 -13.95
N ILE A 396 12.99 -10.59 -14.92
CA ILE A 396 13.51 -10.71 -16.29
C ILE A 396 13.57 -9.33 -16.97
N VAL A 397 12.50 -8.54 -16.86
CA VAL A 397 12.48 -7.20 -17.49
C VAL A 397 13.48 -6.25 -16.81
N LEU A 398 13.58 -6.27 -15.48
CA LEU A 398 14.53 -5.41 -14.76
C LEU A 398 15.99 -5.80 -14.99
N SER A 399 16.27 -7.07 -15.31
CA SER A 399 17.64 -7.53 -15.58
C SER A 399 18.29 -6.85 -16.81
N PHE A 400 17.51 -6.24 -17.70
CA PHE A 400 18.06 -5.44 -18.82
C PHE A 400 18.83 -4.19 -18.36
N ASN A 401 18.72 -3.78 -17.10
CA ASN A 401 19.51 -2.68 -16.56
C ASN A 401 20.94 -3.09 -16.16
N ASN A 402 21.27 -4.39 -16.20
CA ASN A 402 22.56 -4.97 -15.80
C ASN A 402 23.00 -4.68 -14.35
N PHE A 403 22.04 -4.47 -13.44
CA PHE A 403 22.32 -4.45 -12.00
C PHE A 403 22.60 -5.86 -11.49
N ASP A 404 23.14 -5.96 -10.28
CA ASP A 404 23.35 -7.22 -9.61
C ASP A 404 22.03 -7.98 -9.36
N MET A 405 22.13 -9.27 -9.09
CA MET A 405 20.94 -10.11 -8.88
C MET A 405 20.16 -9.70 -7.64
N GLU A 406 20.86 -9.24 -6.60
CA GLU A 406 20.25 -8.78 -5.35
C GLU A 406 19.38 -7.54 -5.58
N THR A 407 19.92 -6.52 -6.25
CA THR A 407 19.20 -5.30 -6.63
C THR A 407 17.99 -5.62 -7.50
N THR A 408 18.15 -6.46 -8.52
CA THR A 408 17.07 -6.81 -9.46
C THR A 408 15.92 -7.51 -8.76
N ILE A 409 16.20 -8.53 -7.95
CA ILE A 409 15.17 -9.33 -7.26
C ILE A 409 14.48 -8.52 -6.17
N THR A 410 15.25 -7.79 -5.36
CA THR A 410 14.69 -7.02 -4.25
C THR A 410 13.89 -5.82 -4.73
N THR A 411 14.32 -5.15 -5.80
CA THR A 411 13.53 -4.11 -6.48
C THR A 411 12.21 -4.68 -6.99
N ALA A 412 12.24 -5.80 -7.71
CA ALA A 412 11.02 -6.41 -8.22
C ALA A 412 10.00 -6.65 -7.10
N ILE A 413 10.38 -7.31 -6.01
CA ILE A 413 9.44 -7.59 -4.92
C ILE A 413 9.05 -6.34 -4.14
N GLY A 414 9.97 -5.41 -3.90
CA GLY A 414 9.71 -4.14 -3.22
C GLY A 414 8.62 -3.32 -3.91
N PHE A 415 8.60 -3.34 -5.23
CA PHE A 415 7.58 -2.65 -6.03
C PHE A 415 6.28 -3.44 -6.14
N PHE A 416 6.33 -4.77 -6.26
CA PHE A 416 5.14 -5.62 -6.21
C PHE A 416 4.41 -5.56 -4.87
N SER A 417 5.17 -5.47 -3.78
CA SER A 417 4.61 -5.37 -2.43
C SER A 417 4.14 -3.95 -2.08
N ASN A 418 4.41 -2.96 -2.95
CA ASN A 418 4.22 -1.53 -2.67
C ASN A 418 4.96 -1.07 -1.39
N THR A 419 6.15 -1.60 -1.15
CA THR A 419 6.99 -1.24 -0.01
C THR A 419 8.04 -0.18 -0.38
N GLY A 420 8.47 -0.16 -1.66
CA GLY A 420 9.46 0.80 -2.16
C GLY A 420 10.85 0.64 -1.57
N MET A 421 11.18 -0.55 -1.02
CA MET A 421 12.50 -0.88 -0.50
C MET A 421 13.21 -1.84 -1.45
N ALA A 422 14.52 -1.73 -1.52
CA ALA A 422 15.40 -2.65 -2.24
C ALA A 422 16.69 -2.87 -1.45
N MET A 423 17.56 -3.70 -1.99
CA MET A 423 18.88 -4.02 -1.45
C MET A 423 19.92 -3.87 -2.57
N GLY A 424 21.17 -4.19 -2.29
CA GLY A 424 22.24 -4.08 -3.28
C GLY A 424 22.53 -2.63 -3.67
N GLU A 425 22.71 -2.35 -4.96
CA GLU A 425 23.06 -1.01 -5.49
C GLU A 425 21.93 0.04 -5.25
N ALA A 426 20.68 -0.39 -5.18
CA ALA A 426 19.54 0.51 -4.85
C ALA A 426 19.55 0.95 -3.39
N GLY A 427 20.21 0.18 -2.52
CA GLY A 427 20.31 0.46 -1.09
C GLY A 427 18.97 0.45 -0.36
N CYS A 428 19.01 0.88 0.90
CA CYS A 428 17.84 0.91 1.78
C CYS A 428 17.09 2.24 1.75
N THR A 429 17.60 3.25 1.03
CA THR A 429 17.08 4.64 1.08
C THR A 429 15.85 4.89 0.23
N GLY A 430 15.43 3.93 -0.59
CA GLY A 430 14.28 4.08 -1.48
C GLY A 430 14.51 5.04 -2.66
N TYR A 431 15.78 5.26 -3.06
CA TYR A 431 16.13 6.07 -4.22
C TYR A 431 16.38 5.21 -5.47
N PHE A 432 15.64 5.48 -6.53
CA PHE A 432 15.62 4.69 -7.77
C PHE A 432 15.95 5.51 -9.01
N GLY A 433 16.63 6.65 -8.86
CA GLY A 433 17.05 7.51 -9.98
C GLY A 433 18.03 6.87 -10.95
N MET A 434 18.68 5.77 -10.54
CA MET A 434 19.60 5.00 -11.37
C MET A 434 18.91 4.20 -12.50
N PHE A 435 17.59 3.95 -12.40
CA PHE A 435 16.83 3.23 -13.42
C PHE A 435 16.53 4.13 -14.61
N ASN A 436 16.65 3.58 -15.82
CA ASN A 436 16.31 4.29 -17.04
C ASN A 436 14.78 4.55 -17.16
N GLY A 437 14.37 5.47 -18.04
CA GLY A 437 12.96 5.87 -18.17
C GLY A 437 12.01 4.72 -18.52
N PHE A 438 12.45 3.72 -19.30
CA PHE A 438 11.64 2.53 -19.59
C PHE A 438 11.39 1.72 -18.29
N SER A 439 12.42 1.49 -17.50
CA SER A 439 12.32 0.77 -16.23
C SER A 439 11.47 1.53 -15.21
N GLN A 440 11.56 2.87 -15.16
CA GLN A 440 10.68 3.69 -14.32
C GLN A 440 9.22 3.54 -14.71
N LEU A 441 8.87 3.53 -15.99
CA LEU A 441 7.51 3.27 -16.47
C LEU A 441 7.05 1.84 -16.13
N PHE A 442 7.93 0.87 -16.32
CA PHE A 442 7.64 -0.52 -15.99
C PHE A 442 7.42 -0.72 -14.49
N LEU A 443 8.27 -0.12 -13.65
CA LEU A 443 8.10 -0.12 -12.20
C LEU A 443 6.80 0.58 -11.78
N SER A 444 6.43 1.68 -12.44
CA SER A 444 5.15 2.35 -12.23
C SER A 444 3.96 1.43 -12.53
N PHE A 445 4.03 0.64 -13.61
CA PHE A 445 3.02 -0.35 -13.93
C PHE A 445 2.95 -1.46 -12.87
N ILE A 446 4.10 -1.95 -12.38
CA ILE A 446 4.19 -2.96 -11.32
C ILE A 446 3.55 -2.43 -10.02
N MET A 447 3.83 -1.19 -9.61
CA MET A 447 3.24 -0.56 -8.43
C MET A 447 1.70 -0.53 -8.50
N ILE A 448 1.15 -0.13 -9.65
CA ILE A 448 -0.30 -0.12 -9.87
C ILE A 448 -0.85 -1.55 -9.84
N MET A 449 -0.15 -2.51 -10.46
CA MET A 449 -0.55 -3.92 -10.47
C MET A 449 -0.53 -4.54 -9.07
N GLY A 450 0.46 -4.24 -8.26
CA GLY A 450 0.54 -4.65 -6.86
C GLY A 450 -0.62 -4.11 -6.04
N ARG A 451 -0.96 -2.83 -6.23
CA ARG A 451 -2.04 -2.15 -5.49
C ARG A 451 -3.43 -2.63 -5.86
N LEU A 452 -3.69 -2.89 -7.14
CA LEU A 452 -4.96 -3.40 -7.67
C LEU A 452 -5.11 -4.93 -7.56
N GLU A 453 -4.19 -5.60 -6.86
CA GLU A 453 -4.23 -7.04 -6.61
C GLU A 453 -4.24 -7.89 -7.89
N MET A 454 -3.41 -7.57 -8.89
CA MET A 454 -3.14 -8.30 -10.13
C MET A 454 -4.35 -8.72 -10.97
N TYR A 455 -5.36 -9.35 -10.37
CA TYR A 455 -6.56 -9.80 -11.09
C TYR A 455 -7.20 -8.67 -11.88
N SER A 456 -7.33 -7.51 -11.26
CA SER A 456 -7.98 -6.35 -11.87
C SER A 456 -7.33 -5.93 -13.19
N ILE A 457 -6.00 -5.89 -13.20
CA ILE A 457 -5.25 -5.49 -14.39
C ILE A 457 -5.16 -6.63 -15.41
N LEU A 458 -4.87 -7.85 -14.96
CA LEU A 458 -4.71 -8.98 -15.87
C LEU A 458 -6.02 -9.37 -16.59
N LEU A 459 -7.16 -9.15 -15.94
CA LEU A 459 -8.47 -9.34 -16.57
C LEU A 459 -8.68 -8.40 -17.77
N LEU A 460 -8.16 -7.18 -17.75
CA LEU A 460 -8.25 -6.24 -18.87
C LEU A 460 -7.55 -6.76 -20.15
N PHE A 461 -6.53 -7.60 -20.01
CA PHE A 461 -5.83 -8.24 -21.13
C PHE A 461 -6.52 -9.52 -21.62
N SER A 462 -7.55 -10.00 -20.89
CA SER A 462 -8.29 -11.20 -21.30
C SER A 462 -9.34 -10.87 -22.35
N ARG A 463 -9.32 -11.60 -23.49
CA ARG A 463 -10.32 -11.44 -24.54
C ARG A 463 -11.75 -11.72 -24.04
N SER A 464 -11.92 -12.66 -23.12
CA SER A 464 -13.23 -13.01 -22.56
C SER A 464 -13.84 -11.84 -21.76
N PHE A 465 -13.02 -10.98 -21.15
CA PHE A 465 -13.50 -9.80 -20.42
C PHE A 465 -14.29 -8.84 -21.33
N TRP A 466 -13.83 -8.66 -22.58
CA TRP A 466 -14.45 -7.74 -23.55
C TRP A 466 -15.59 -8.37 -24.35
N MET A 467 -15.70 -9.71 -24.35
CA MET A 467 -16.70 -10.46 -25.14
C MET A 467 -17.96 -10.86 -24.34
N THR A 468 -18.03 -10.52 -23.04
CA THR A 468 -19.11 -10.99 -22.14
C THR A 468 -20.48 -10.34 -22.42
N ASP A 469 -20.57 -9.37 -23.34
CA ASP A 469 -21.81 -8.67 -23.68
C ASP A 469 -22.74 -9.40 -24.67
N SER A 470 -22.29 -10.48 -25.31
CA SER A 470 -23.11 -11.19 -26.32
C SER A 470 -23.78 -12.48 -25.83
N ALA A 471 -23.41 -12.98 -24.62
CA ALA A 471 -23.88 -14.29 -24.15
C ALA A 471 -24.94 -14.27 -23.04
N ASN A 472 -25.24 -13.11 -22.44
CA ASN A 472 -26.26 -12.98 -21.37
C ASN A 472 -27.55 -12.26 -21.80
N SER A 473 -27.86 -12.26 -23.12
CA SER A 473 -29.14 -11.81 -23.66
C SER A 473 -29.99 -12.98 -24.17
N ILE A 474 -29.81 -14.17 -23.61
CA ILE A 474 -30.69 -15.32 -23.83
C ILE A 474 -31.17 -15.84 -22.48
#